data_6efc24c35b236203e5a835a4222485fb
#
_entry.id   6efc24c35b236203e5a835a4222485fb
#
_cell.length_a   1.000
_cell.length_b   1.000
_cell.length_c   1.000
_cell.angle_alpha   90.00
_cell.angle_beta   90.00
_cell.angle_gamma   90.00
#
_symmetry.space_group_name_H-M   'P 1'
#
loop_
_entity.id
_entity.type
_entity.pdbx_description
1 polymer ?
#
loop_
_entity_poly.entity_id
_entity_poly.type
_entity_poly.pdbx_seq_one_letter_code
_entity_poly.pdbx_strand_id
1 'polypeptide(L)'
;MSKASTARAPFANRNLPLLLLLARESVIRQFRPVLNAHGVTEQQWRVLRVLAERGPTEPRELVLLCGISSPSLTGMLARMDDLGWVARKPMAGDQRRVLVSTTARSRALAARIAPQVDAIYEHIQARLGKDFKEQLYASLDRLIEDLGVTGEEGEGGE
;
A
#
# COMPACT_ATOMS: atom_id res chain seq x y z
N MET A 1 -5.03 12.00 -52.74
CA MET A 1 -5.46 10.98 -51.77
C MET A 1 -4.26 10.60 -50.94
N SER A 2 -4.18 11.21 -49.77
CA SER A 2 -3.08 11.00 -48.83
C SER A 2 -3.27 9.66 -48.12
N LYS A 3 -2.33 8.71 -48.32
CA LYS A 3 -2.27 7.48 -47.54
C LYS A 3 -1.89 7.85 -46.13
N ALA A 4 -2.86 7.82 -45.21
CA ALA A 4 -2.56 7.83 -43.78
C ALA A 4 -1.72 6.58 -43.47
N SER A 5 -0.44 6.79 -43.27
CA SER A 5 0.46 5.78 -42.74
C SER A 5 0.00 5.47 -41.32
N THR A 6 -0.70 4.37 -41.14
CA THR A 6 -0.95 3.79 -39.82
C THR A 6 0.40 3.33 -39.27
N ALA A 7 1.09 4.23 -38.62
CA ALA A 7 2.29 3.89 -37.87
C ALA A 7 1.88 2.85 -36.83
N ARG A 8 2.26 1.59 -37.05
CA ARG A 8 2.09 0.50 -36.12
C ARG A 8 2.79 0.91 -34.82
N ALA A 9 2.05 0.88 -33.71
CA ALA A 9 2.64 1.19 -32.39
C ALA A 9 3.93 0.38 -32.19
N PRO A 10 5.02 1.00 -31.71
CA PRO A 10 6.32 0.35 -31.59
C PRO A 10 6.34 -0.81 -30.59
N PHE A 11 5.30 -0.92 -29.74
CA PHE A 11 5.21 -1.94 -28.69
C PHE A 11 4.15 -2.99 -29.03
N ALA A 12 4.53 -4.28 -28.86
CA ALA A 12 3.63 -5.40 -29.10
C ALA A 12 2.61 -5.62 -27.97
N ASN A 13 2.97 -5.25 -26.74
CA ASN A 13 2.15 -5.50 -25.55
C ASN A 13 1.48 -4.22 -25.04
N ARG A 14 0.32 -4.37 -24.45
CA ARG A 14 -0.29 -3.30 -23.65
C ARG A 14 0.62 -2.94 -22.48
N ASN A 15 0.63 -1.66 -22.11
CA ASN A 15 1.44 -1.19 -20.97
C ASN A 15 0.83 -1.67 -19.63
N LEU A 16 1.24 -2.85 -19.18
CA LEU A 16 0.76 -3.44 -17.93
C LEU A 16 1.06 -2.58 -16.70
N PRO A 17 2.27 -2.02 -16.53
CA PRO A 17 2.56 -1.12 -15.40
C PRO A 17 1.61 0.08 -15.35
N LEU A 18 1.32 0.70 -16.49
CA LEU A 18 0.37 1.82 -16.57
C LEU A 18 -1.04 1.37 -16.21
N LEU A 19 -1.49 0.21 -16.67
CA LEU A 19 -2.82 -0.32 -16.33
C LEU A 19 -2.96 -0.56 -14.83
N LEU A 20 -1.95 -1.14 -14.19
CA LEU A 20 -1.93 -1.36 -12.74
C LEU A 20 -1.94 -0.03 -11.98
N LEU A 21 -1.19 0.97 -12.45
CA LEU A 21 -1.19 2.32 -11.86
C LEU A 21 -2.58 2.96 -11.94
N LEU A 22 -3.23 2.91 -13.11
CA LEU A 22 -4.56 3.48 -13.31
C LEU A 22 -5.64 2.72 -12.54
N ALA A 23 -5.55 1.40 -12.48
CA ALA A 23 -6.44 0.58 -11.67
C ALA A 23 -6.32 0.91 -10.18
N ARG A 24 -5.08 0.99 -9.68
CA ARG A 24 -4.81 1.43 -8.30
C ARG A 24 -5.40 2.80 -8.03
N GLU A 25 -5.17 3.78 -8.90
CA GLU A 25 -5.70 5.15 -8.76
C GLU A 25 -7.22 5.18 -8.74
N SER A 26 -7.87 4.37 -9.57
CA SER A 26 -9.33 4.26 -9.62
C SER A 26 -9.92 3.73 -8.31
N VAL A 27 -9.22 2.81 -7.67
CA VAL A 27 -9.62 2.26 -6.36
C VAL A 27 -9.35 3.27 -5.25
N ILE A 28 -8.12 3.78 -5.13
CA ILE A 28 -7.74 4.63 -4.00
C ILE A 28 -8.49 5.96 -3.96
N ARG A 29 -8.92 6.46 -5.12
CA ARG A 29 -9.77 7.66 -5.20
C ARG A 29 -11.07 7.51 -4.41
N GLN A 30 -11.59 6.29 -4.25
CA GLN A 30 -12.81 6.03 -3.46
C GLN A 30 -12.57 6.24 -1.96
N PHE A 31 -11.34 5.99 -1.49
CA PHE A 31 -10.98 6.06 -0.06
C PHE A 31 -10.49 7.45 0.38
N ARG A 32 -9.88 8.21 -0.53
CA ARG A 32 -9.27 9.52 -0.20
C ARG A 32 -10.20 10.47 0.56
N PRO A 33 -11.49 10.67 0.19
CA PRO A 33 -12.35 11.58 0.92
C PRO A 33 -12.51 11.20 2.39
N VAL A 34 -12.65 9.91 2.68
CA VAL A 34 -12.75 9.40 4.06
C VAL A 34 -11.44 9.62 4.81
N LEU A 35 -10.32 9.25 4.23
CA LEU A 35 -9.01 9.41 4.86
C LEU A 35 -8.71 10.89 5.14
N ASN A 36 -8.94 11.76 4.16
CA ASN A 36 -8.71 13.19 4.28
C ASN A 36 -9.60 13.84 5.36
N ALA A 37 -10.84 13.40 5.49
CA ALA A 37 -11.75 13.88 6.53
C ALA A 37 -11.24 13.58 7.96
N HIS A 38 -10.39 12.56 8.11
CA HIS A 38 -9.72 12.21 9.35
C HIS A 38 -8.27 12.70 9.45
N GLY A 39 -7.79 13.49 8.49
CA GLY A 39 -6.42 14.00 8.45
C GLY A 39 -5.36 12.94 8.21
N VAL A 40 -5.72 11.83 7.57
CA VAL A 40 -4.84 10.68 7.30
C VAL A 40 -4.51 10.65 5.81
N THR A 41 -3.22 10.55 5.47
CA THR A 41 -2.81 10.29 4.10
C THR A 41 -2.97 8.81 3.75
N GLU A 42 -3.07 8.51 2.46
CA GLU A 42 -3.13 7.14 1.97
C GLU A 42 -1.95 6.27 2.45
N GLN A 43 -0.74 6.83 2.40
CA GLN A 43 0.46 6.11 2.83
C GLN A 43 0.46 5.87 4.35
N GLN A 44 0.05 6.85 5.16
CA GLN A 44 -0.09 6.68 6.61
C GLN A 44 -1.13 5.62 6.93
N TRP A 45 -2.27 5.62 6.23
CA TRP A 45 -3.30 4.59 6.40
C TRP A 45 -2.78 3.20 6.09
N ARG A 46 -2.01 3.05 5.02
CA ARG A 46 -1.38 1.78 4.62
C ARG A 46 -0.47 1.23 5.72
N VAL A 47 0.36 2.09 6.32
CA VAL A 47 1.21 1.69 7.44
C VAL A 47 0.38 1.31 8.67
N LEU A 48 -0.62 2.10 9.04
CA LEU A 48 -1.48 1.79 10.18
C LEU A 48 -2.20 0.45 10.00
N ARG A 49 -2.69 0.15 8.79
CA ARG A 49 -3.32 -1.14 8.50
C ARG A 49 -2.36 -2.31 8.63
N VAL A 50 -1.19 -2.22 8.05
CA VAL A 50 -0.17 -3.27 8.17
C VAL A 50 0.19 -3.52 9.63
N LEU A 51 0.42 -2.46 10.40
CA LEU A 51 0.70 -2.58 11.83
C LEU A 51 -0.47 -3.14 12.65
N ALA A 52 -1.70 -2.82 12.28
CA ALA A 52 -2.89 -3.36 12.95
C ALA A 52 -3.10 -4.85 12.64
N GLU A 53 -2.79 -5.28 11.44
CA GLU A 53 -2.98 -6.66 10.99
C GLU A 53 -1.84 -7.58 11.43
N ARG A 54 -0.60 -7.10 11.44
CA ARG A 54 0.60 -7.90 11.73
C ARG A 54 1.18 -7.69 13.12
N GLY A 55 0.85 -6.60 13.78
CA GLY A 55 1.46 -6.19 15.04
C GLY A 55 2.79 -5.43 14.83
N PRO A 56 3.62 -5.34 15.88
CA PRO A 56 4.90 -4.64 15.80
C PRO A 56 5.79 -5.16 14.68
N THR A 57 6.30 -4.26 13.85
CA THR A 57 7.02 -4.60 12.61
C THR A 57 8.26 -3.71 12.46
N GLU A 58 9.34 -4.24 11.92
CA GLU A 58 10.54 -3.47 11.64
C GLU A 58 10.35 -2.50 10.46
N PRO A 59 10.99 -1.32 10.46
CA PRO A 59 10.88 -0.37 9.36
C PRO A 59 11.22 -0.97 7.98
N ARG A 60 12.25 -1.81 7.88
CA ARG A 60 12.63 -2.46 6.62
C ARG A 60 11.54 -3.40 6.07
N GLU A 61 10.81 -4.07 6.95
CA GLU A 61 9.66 -4.90 6.56
C GLU A 61 8.49 -4.03 6.12
N LEU A 62 8.25 -2.89 6.79
CA LEU A 62 7.23 -1.93 6.37
C LEU A 62 7.48 -1.36 4.97
N VAL A 63 8.75 -1.15 4.58
CA VAL A 63 9.12 -0.76 3.20
C VAL A 63 8.54 -1.75 2.20
N LEU A 64 8.77 -3.05 2.41
CA LEU A 64 8.29 -4.10 1.52
C LEU A 64 6.76 -4.26 1.57
N LEU A 65 6.21 -4.37 2.77
CA LEU A 65 4.80 -4.63 3.00
C LEU A 65 3.90 -3.47 2.55
N CYS A 66 4.38 -2.24 2.67
CA CYS A 66 3.63 -1.05 2.28
C CYS A 66 3.96 -0.58 0.86
N GLY A 67 4.99 -1.10 0.21
CA GLY A 67 5.45 -0.61 -1.10
C GLY A 67 5.80 0.87 -1.06
N ILE A 68 6.54 1.30 -0.03
CA ILE A 68 6.96 2.68 0.19
C ILE A 68 8.48 2.69 0.22
N SER A 69 9.12 3.65 -0.45
CA SER A 69 10.58 3.75 -0.43
C SER A 69 11.11 4.02 0.99
N SER A 70 12.30 3.53 1.29
CA SER A 70 12.92 3.67 2.62
C SER A 70 13.04 5.14 3.07
N PRO A 71 13.49 6.09 2.24
CA PRO A 71 13.52 7.51 2.63
C PRO A 71 12.14 8.09 2.93
N SER A 72 11.14 7.75 2.11
CA SER A 72 9.75 8.20 2.31
C SER A 72 9.15 7.64 3.59
N LEU A 73 9.37 6.36 3.88
CA LEU A 73 8.92 5.73 5.10
C LEU A 73 9.54 6.35 6.35
N THR A 74 10.85 6.61 6.33
CA THR A 74 11.57 7.22 7.47
C THR A 74 10.96 8.57 7.83
N GLY A 75 10.76 9.46 6.86
CA GLY A 75 10.17 10.78 7.09
C GLY A 75 8.71 10.70 7.53
N MET A 76 7.96 9.74 7.00
CA MET A 76 6.56 9.53 7.37
C MET A 76 6.43 8.97 8.79
N LEU A 77 7.24 7.99 9.17
CA LEU A 77 7.23 7.44 10.53
C LEU A 77 7.59 8.50 11.58
N ALA A 78 8.53 9.39 11.27
CA ALA A 78 8.84 10.52 12.16
C ALA A 78 7.62 11.42 12.39
N ARG A 79 6.88 11.78 11.33
CA ARG A 79 5.63 12.55 11.44
C ARG A 79 4.53 11.80 12.18
N MET A 80 4.41 10.48 11.96
CA MET A 80 3.42 9.66 12.66
C MET A 80 3.75 9.48 14.14
N ASP A 81 5.03 9.48 14.49
CA ASP A 81 5.50 9.47 15.88
C ASP A 81 5.15 10.80 16.57
N ASP A 82 5.42 11.94 15.93
CA ASP A 82 5.04 13.27 16.41
C ASP A 82 3.51 13.41 16.63
N LEU A 83 2.71 12.77 15.78
CA LEU A 83 1.24 12.72 15.93
C LEU A 83 0.78 11.73 17.02
N GLY A 84 1.70 10.96 17.60
CA GLY A 84 1.38 9.91 18.56
C GLY A 84 0.62 8.72 17.95
N TRP A 85 0.82 8.45 16.67
CA TRP A 85 0.15 7.34 15.97
C TRP A 85 0.97 6.07 15.93
N VAL A 86 2.29 6.17 16.05
CA VAL A 86 3.19 5.03 16.17
C VAL A 86 4.09 5.19 17.38
N ALA A 87 4.56 4.08 17.91
CA ALA A 87 5.59 4.01 18.93
C ALA A 87 6.75 3.17 18.41
N ARG A 88 7.97 3.55 18.79
CA ARG A 88 9.19 2.83 18.43
C ARG A 88 9.78 2.25 19.70
N LYS A 89 10.06 0.95 19.68
CA LYS A 89 10.69 0.27 20.80
C LYS A 89 11.84 -0.59 20.30
N PRO A 90 12.99 -0.63 21.02
CA PRO A 90 14.04 -1.61 20.74
C PRO A 90 13.48 -3.04 20.82
N MET A 91 13.97 -3.91 19.95
CA MET A 91 13.61 -5.32 20.01
C MET A 91 14.27 -5.96 21.25
N ALA A 92 13.52 -6.85 21.91
CA ALA A 92 14.06 -7.61 23.03
C ALA A 92 15.30 -8.43 22.57
N GLY A 93 16.44 -8.23 23.23
CA GLY A 93 17.69 -8.91 22.91
C GLY A 93 18.58 -8.22 21.85
N ASP A 94 18.09 -7.23 21.13
CA ASP A 94 18.90 -6.44 20.19
C ASP A 94 18.43 -4.98 20.14
N GLN A 95 19.11 -4.12 20.87
CA GLN A 95 18.77 -2.68 20.94
C GLN A 95 19.04 -1.90 19.63
N ARG A 96 19.71 -2.51 18.65
CA ARG A 96 19.94 -1.91 17.33
C ARG A 96 18.72 -2.06 16.41
N ARG A 97 17.89 -3.05 16.69
CA ARG A 97 16.65 -3.30 15.94
C ARG A 97 15.48 -2.60 16.62
N VAL A 98 14.69 -1.89 15.84
CA VAL A 98 13.54 -1.12 16.32
C VAL A 98 12.27 -1.73 15.76
N LEU A 99 11.27 -1.92 16.61
CA LEU A 99 9.91 -2.28 16.22
C LEU A 99 9.01 -1.05 16.26
N VAL A 100 8.27 -0.86 15.20
CA VAL A 100 7.20 0.14 15.09
C VAL A 100 5.88 -0.53 15.41
N SER A 101 5.08 0.08 16.25
CA SER A 101 3.76 -0.42 16.65
C SER A 101 2.72 0.69 16.65
N THR A 102 1.44 0.31 16.57
CA THR A 102 0.32 1.22 16.80
C THR A 102 0.27 1.67 18.25
N THR A 103 -0.35 2.83 18.46
CA THR A 103 -0.67 3.36 19.81
C THR A 103 -2.16 3.23 20.09
N ALA A 104 -2.60 3.49 21.33
CA ALA A 104 -4.01 3.59 21.66
C ALA A 104 -4.71 4.67 20.81
N ARG A 105 -4.01 5.78 20.54
CA ARG A 105 -4.51 6.89 19.72
C ARG A 105 -4.78 6.46 18.27
N SER A 106 -3.83 5.79 17.64
CA SER A 106 -4.01 5.33 16.25
C SER A 106 -5.00 4.18 16.14
N ARG A 107 -5.09 3.30 17.13
CA ARG A 107 -6.14 2.27 17.17
C ARG A 107 -7.54 2.88 17.27
N ALA A 108 -7.72 3.92 18.10
CA ALA A 108 -8.98 4.65 18.18
C ALA A 108 -9.31 5.37 16.86
N LEU A 109 -8.31 5.96 16.20
CA LEU A 109 -8.46 6.56 14.88
C LEU A 109 -8.89 5.53 13.84
N ALA A 110 -8.21 4.39 13.78
CA ALA A 110 -8.54 3.31 12.87
C ALA A 110 -9.95 2.77 13.10
N ALA A 111 -10.39 2.63 14.35
CA ALA A 111 -11.74 2.21 14.69
C ALA A 111 -12.84 3.17 14.20
N ARG A 112 -12.55 4.48 14.14
CA ARG A 112 -13.48 5.47 13.56
C ARG A 112 -13.53 5.44 12.04
N ILE A 113 -12.41 5.11 11.40
CA ILE A 113 -12.28 5.06 9.93
C ILE A 113 -12.82 3.75 9.37
N ALA A 114 -12.60 2.63 10.07
CA ALA A 114 -12.90 1.28 9.57
C ALA A 114 -14.33 1.10 9.03
N PRO A 115 -15.42 1.52 9.70
CA PRO A 115 -16.77 1.35 9.16
C PRO A 115 -16.98 2.08 7.82
N GLN A 116 -16.35 3.24 7.65
CA GLN A 116 -16.44 4.02 6.41
C GLN A 116 -15.64 3.36 5.28
N VAL A 117 -14.49 2.78 5.59
CA VAL A 117 -13.69 1.97 4.66
C VAL A 117 -14.44 0.72 4.23
N ASP A 118 -15.08 0.02 5.17
CA ASP A 118 -15.89 -1.16 4.87
C ASP A 118 -17.06 -0.82 3.93
N ALA A 119 -17.75 0.28 4.16
CA ALA A 119 -18.81 0.76 3.27
C ALA A 119 -18.31 1.05 1.84
N ILE A 120 -17.07 1.55 1.68
CA ILE A 120 -16.46 1.74 0.37
C ILE A 120 -16.20 0.39 -0.30
N TYR A 121 -15.70 -0.61 0.42
CA TYR A 121 -15.51 -1.96 -0.11
C TYR A 121 -16.83 -2.60 -0.54
N GLU A 122 -17.89 -2.43 0.22
CA GLU A 122 -19.24 -2.88 -0.13
C GLU A 122 -19.73 -2.21 -1.41
N HIS A 123 -19.54 -0.89 -1.53
CA HIS A 123 -19.89 -0.15 -2.75
C HIS A 123 -19.10 -0.63 -3.98
N ILE A 124 -17.80 -0.85 -3.84
CA ILE A 124 -16.95 -1.39 -4.91
C ILE A 124 -17.45 -2.78 -5.32
N GLN A 125 -17.75 -3.65 -4.36
CA GLN A 125 -18.28 -4.98 -4.63
C GLN A 125 -19.64 -4.94 -5.31
N ALA A 126 -20.52 -4.04 -4.91
CA ALA A 126 -21.84 -3.88 -5.55
C ALA A 126 -21.71 -3.47 -7.03
N ARG A 127 -20.70 -2.68 -7.38
CA ARG A 127 -20.45 -2.24 -8.76
C ARG A 127 -19.74 -3.27 -9.63
N LEU A 128 -18.80 -4.00 -9.08
CA LEU A 128 -17.96 -4.95 -9.83
C LEU A 128 -18.50 -6.37 -9.82
N GLY A 129 -19.28 -6.73 -8.82
CA GLY A 129 -19.70 -8.10 -8.54
C GLY A 129 -18.69 -8.85 -7.67
N LYS A 130 -19.20 -9.77 -6.86
CA LYS A 130 -18.39 -10.56 -5.93
C LYS A 130 -17.37 -11.42 -6.66
N ASP A 131 -17.80 -12.16 -7.68
CA ASP A 131 -16.96 -13.10 -8.42
C ASP A 131 -15.79 -12.38 -9.11
N PHE A 132 -16.06 -11.25 -9.75
CA PHE A 132 -15.00 -10.44 -10.36
C PHE A 132 -13.99 -9.95 -9.33
N LYS A 133 -14.46 -9.48 -8.16
CA LYS A 133 -13.58 -9.02 -7.08
C LYS A 133 -12.68 -10.14 -6.57
N GLU A 134 -13.22 -11.33 -6.36
CA GLU A 134 -12.46 -12.51 -5.92
C GLU A 134 -11.43 -12.95 -6.96
N GLN A 135 -11.79 -12.96 -8.24
CA GLN A 135 -10.86 -13.26 -9.33
C GLN A 135 -9.75 -12.23 -9.45
N LEU A 136 -10.07 -10.94 -9.25
CA LEU A 136 -9.08 -9.87 -9.26
C LEU A 136 -8.06 -10.02 -8.12
N TYR A 137 -8.52 -10.32 -6.91
CA TYR A 137 -7.61 -10.58 -5.79
C TYR A 137 -6.69 -11.76 -6.09
N ALA A 138 -7.23 -12.90 -6.52
CA ALA A 138 -6.43 -14.08 -6.86
C ALA A 138 -5.41 -13.78 -7.98
N SER A 139 -5.78 -12.96 -8.97
CA SER A 139 -4.88 -12.58 -10.06
C SER A 139 -3.76 -11.66 -9.59
N LEU A 140 -4.06 -10.72 -8.70
CA LEU A 140 -3.06 -9.82 -8.11
C LEU A 140 -2.12 -10.57 -7.16
N ASP A 141 -2.65 -11.46 -6.33
CA ASP A 141 -1.84 -12.29 -5.43
C ASP A 141 -0.86 -13.13 -6.25
N ARG A 142 -1.33 -13.82 -7.29
CA ARG A 142 -0.47 -14.59 -8.19
C ARG A 142 0.58 -13.72 -8.88
N LEU A 143 0.21 -12.52 -9.36
CA LEU A 143 1.16 -11.60 -9.99
C LEU A 143 2.27 -11.18 -9.02
N ILE A 144 1.90 -10.92 -7.76
CA ILE A 144 2.84 -10.53 -6.71
C ILE A 144 3.73 -11.71 -6.31
N GLU A 145 3.19 -12.92 -6.21
CA GLU A 145 3.96 -14.13 -5.91
C GLU A 145 4.95 -14.47 -7.02
N ASP A 146 4.50 -14.44 -8.28
CA ASP A 146 5.31 -14.86 -9.43
C ASP A 146 6.40 -13.84 -9.82
N LEU A 147 6.12 -12.53 -9.64
CA LEU A 147 7.02 -11.44 -10.01
C LEU A 147 7.53 -10.65 -8.80
N GLY A 148 7.16 -11.07 -7.61
CA GLY A 148 7.26 -10.29 -6.39
C GLY A 148 8.66 -9.75 -6.11
N VAL A 149 8.69 -8.67 -5.35
CA VAL A 149 9.90 -8.06 -4.83
C VAL A 149 10.52 -9.02 -3.82
N THR A 150 11.27 -10.01 -4.31
CA THR A 150 12.19 -10.75 -3.45
C THR A 150 13.22 -9.75 -2.95
N GLY A 151 13.35 -9.64 -1.64
CA GLY A 151 14.34 -8.76 -1.01
C GLY A 151 15.80 -9.25 -1.18
N GLU A 152 16.15 -9.65 -2.40
CA GLU A 152 17.48 -9.92 -2.88
C GLU A 152 17.88 -8.83 -3.89
N GLU A 153 18.06 -7.60 -3.41
CA GLU A 153 19.02 -6.73 -4.07
C GLU A 153 20.37 -7.08 -3.44
N GLY A 154 21.04 -8.04 -4.01
CA GLY A 154 22.15 -7.83 -4.89
C GLY A 154 23.37 -7.37 -4.11
N GLU A 155 23.98 -8.25 -3.30
CA GLU A 155 25.44 -8.32 -3.28
C GLU A 155 25.84 -8.76 -4.70
N GLY A 156 26.41 -7.88 -5.45
CA GLY A 156 26.94 -8.21 -6.75
C GLY A 156 27.56 -7.04 -7.44
N GLY A 157 28.84 -6.89 -7.24
CA GLY A 157 29.77 -6.72 -8.29
C GLY A 157 30.70 -5.53 -8.17
N GLU A 158 31.83 -5.87 -7.89
CA GLU A 158 33.16 -5.36 -8.29
C GLU A 158 33.18 -4.20 -9.31
#